data_8da170116522a0a5102142420f344c1e
#
_entry.id   8da170116522a0a5102142420f344c1e
#
_cell.length_a   1.000
_cell.length_b   1.000
_cell.length_c   1.000
_cell.angle_alpha   90.00
_cell.angle_beta   90.00
_cell.angle_gamma   90.00
#
_symmetry.space_group_name_H-M   'P 1'
#
loop_
_entity.id
_entity.type
_entity.pdbx_description
1 polymer ?
#
loop_
_entity_poly.entity_id
_entity_poly.type
_entity_poly.pdbx_seq_one_letter_code
_entity_poly.pdbx_strand_id
1 'polypeptide(L)'
;MTKFLDALRSRSPVADGRLPPGQVLTTKWPVLHYGDVPQVDTRSWTFDVAGLVDRPFTLTYDELLALPRKTVQCDIHCVTRWSRLDNTFEGVAVHLLLERAGVKPDAQYCLVGAEQGFTTNLALTDLDRPDNLIALKWSGEWLTPEHGGPARLLVPHLYFWKSAKWVRGFTLVDQDVPGFWEQNGYHMRGDPWKEERYGGRGLTQHDINRLRSLSKKRV
;
A
#
# COMPACT_ATOMS: atom_id res chain seq x y z
N MET A 1 -16.02 -34.87 -21.14
CA MET A 1 -14.70 -34.19 -21.24
C MET A 1 -14.82 -32.69 -21.51
N THR A 2 -15.77 -32.25 -22.33
CA THR A 2 -15.99 -30.84 -22.70
C THR A 2 -16.37 -29.93 -21.50
N LYS A 3 -17.28 -30.35 -20.61
CA LYS A 3 -17.75 -29.58 -19.45
C LYS A 3 -16.64 -29.30 -18.41
N PHE A 4 -15.63 -30.16 -18.30
CA PHE A 4 -14.52 -29.95 -17.37
C PHE A 4 -13.51 -28.91 -17.91
N LEU A 5 -13.29 -28.91 -19.21
CA LEU A 5 -12.45 -27.90 -19.89
C LEU A 5 -13.13 -26.53 -19.94
N ASP A 6 -14.46 -26.48 -20.04
CA ASP A 6 -15.24 -25.23 -19.97
C ASP A 6 -15.24 -24.65 -18.54
N ALA A 7 -15.28 -25.50 -17.50
CA ALA A 7 -15.13 -25.08 -16.11
C ALA A 7 -13.72 -24.54 -15.76
N LEU A 8 -12.68 -25.01 -16.47
CA LEU A 8 -11.32 -24.46 -16.35
C LEU A 8 -11.14 -23.15 -17.14
N ARG A 9 -11.87 -23.00 -18.28
CA ARG A 9 -11.90 -21.75 -19.04
C ARG A 9 -12.65 -20.63 -18.34
N SER A 10 -13.68 -20.96 -17.52
CA SER A 10 -14.48 -19.97 -16.79
C SER A 10 -13.77 -19.30 -15.62
N ARG A 11 -12.52 -19.68 -15.31
CA ARG A 11 -11.69 -19.11 -14.22
C ARG A 11 -10.52 -18.27 -14.72
N SER A 12 -10.63 -17.67 -15.90
CA SER A 12 -9.66 -16.66 -16.31
C SER A 12 -9.84 -15.41 -15.43
N PRO A 13 -8.82 -14.92 -14.72
CA PRO A 13 -8.92 -13.70 -13.90
C PRO A 13 -9.35 -12.46 -14.70
N VAL A 14 -9.15 -12.48 -15.99
CA VAL A 14 -9.66 -11.45 -16.93
C VAL A 14 -11.17 -11.60 -17.11
N ALA A 15 -11.67 -12.84 -17.25
CA ALA A 15 -13.10 -13.11 -17.35
C ALA A 15 -13.86 -12.83 -16.05
N ASP A 16 -13.17 -13.01 -14.89
CA ASP A 16 -13.73 -12.71 -13.57
C ASP A 16 -13.66 -11.22 -13.20
N GLY A 17 -13.15 -10.35 -14.07
CA GLY A 17 -13.00 -8.92 -13.82
C GLY A 17 -12.01 -8.58 -12.70
N ARG A 18 -11.07 -9.48 -12.34
CA ARG A 18 -10.09 -9.29 -11.27
C ARG A 18 -8.75 -8.71 -11.75
N LEU A 19 -8.56 -8.57 -13.05
CA LEU A 19 -7.33 -8.03 -13.64
C LEU A 19 -7.59 -6.65 -14.24
N PRO A 20 -7.07 -5.56 -13.65
CA PRO A 20 -7.22 -4.23 -14.21
C PRO A 20 -6.60 -4.08 -15.60
N PRO A 21 -7.00 -3.08 -16.40
CA PRO A 21 -6.43 -2.81 -17.70
C PRO A 21 -4.89 -2.67 -17.64
N GLY A 22 -4.20 -3.20 -18.66
CA GLY A 22 -2.74 -3.10 -18.80
C GLY A 22 -1.92 -3.85 -17.75
N GLN A 23 -2.53 -4.76 -16.98
CA GLN A 23 -1.85 -5.61 -16.00
C GLN A 23 -1.56 -7.01 -16.57
N VAL A 24 -0.49 -7.64 -16.08
CA VAL A 24 -0.09 -9.01 -16.37
C VAL A 24 -0.03 -9.80 -15.07
N LEU A 25 -0.57 -11.01 -15.08
CA LEU A 25 -0.54 -11.89 -13.91
C LEU A 25 0.86 -12.40 -13.61
N THR A 26 1.17 -12.49 -12.32
CA THR A 26 2.36 -13.15 -11.81
C THR A 26 2.04 -13.98 -10.56
N THR A 27 2.72 -15.10 -10.40
CA THR A 27 2.71 -15.88 -9.16
C THR A 27 3.78 -15.39 -8.17
N LYS A 28 4.76 -14.61 -8.65
CA LYS A 28 5.81 -14.02 -7.81
C LYS A 28 5.30 -12.73 -7.16
N TRP A 29 5.88 -12.40 -6.02
CA TRP A 29 5.76 -11.06 -5.45
C TRP A 29 7.09 -10.32 -5.66
N PRO A 30 7.22 -9.52 -6.75
CA PRO A 30 8.46 -8.81 -7.05
C PRO A 30 8.84 -7.85 -5.91
N VAL A 31 10.12 -7.84 -5.56
CA VAL A 31 10.69 -6.87 -4.60
C VAL A 31 11.04 -5.59 -5.34
N LEU A 32 10.32 -4.52 -5.03
CA LEU A 32 10.55 -3.19 -5.58
C LEU A 32 10.55 -2.18 -4.44
N HIS A 33 11.56 -1.35 -4.35
CA HIS A 33 11.67 -0.24 -3.39
C HIS A 33 12.56 0.86 -3.93
N TYR A 34 12.42 2.04 -3.36
CA TYR A 34 13.34 3.15 -3.53
C TYR A 34 14.28 3.17 -2.31
N GLY A 35 15.57 3.39 -2.55
CA GLY A 35 16.53 3.34 -1.46
C GLY A 35 16.95 1.92 -1.05
N ASP A 36 17.70 1.82 0.03
CA ASP A 36 18.09 0.55 0.61
C ASP A 36 16.98 -0.02 1.48
N VAL A 37 17.01 -1.33 1.71
CA VAL A 37 16.10 -1.96 2.68
C VAL A 37 16.56 -1.54 4.09
N PRO A 38 15.72 -0.82 4.87
CA PRO A 38 16.13 -0.37 6.19
C PRO A 38 16.29 -1.55 7.16
N GLN A 39 17.26 -1.43 8.05
CA GLN A 39 17.39 -2.31 9.21
C GLN A 39 16.53 -1.74 10.33
N VAL A 40 15.32 -2.27 10.52
CA VAL A 40 14.37 -1.77 11.52
C VAL A 40 14.51 -2.57 12.81
N ASP A 41 14.91 -1.89 13.89
CA ASP A 41 14.90 -2.47 15.24
C ASP A 41 13.50 -2.32 15.86
N THR A 42 12.80 -3.43 16.04
CA THR A 42 11.44 -3.46 16.60
C THR A 42 11.38 -2.95 18.05
N ARG A 43 12.49 -2.97 18.80
CA ARG A 43 12.54 -2.45 20.18
C ARG A 43 12.42 -0.92 20.26
N SER A 44 12.82 -0.24 19.18
CA SER A 44 12.73 1.22 19.06
C SER A 44 11.70 1.67 18.02
N TRP A 45 11.03 0.72 17.37
CA TRP A 45 10.00 1.03 16.36
C TRP A 45 8.76 1.62 17.03
N THR A 46 8.24 2.70 16.44
CA THR A 46 6.98 3.31 16.84
C THR A 46 6.07 3.57 15.63
N PHE A 47 4.78 3.65 15.90
CA PHE A 47 3.77 4.06 14.92
C PHE A 47 2.96 5.21 15.51
N ASP A 48 2.99 6.36 14.84
CA ASP A 48 2.34 7.58 15.31
C ASP A 48 1.03 7.83 14.58
N VAL A 49 0.00 8.28 15.30
CA VAL A 49 -1.23 8.83 14.71
C VAL A 49 -1.41 10.25 15.22
N ALA A 50 -1.36 11.23 14.31
CA ALA A 50 -1.33 12.66 14.63
C ALA A 50 -2.09 13.50 13.59
N GLY A 51 -2.02 14.84 13.73
CA GLY A 51 -2.70 15.80 12.87
C GLY A 51 -4.13 16.09 13.33
N LEU A 52 -5.08 16.08 12.41
CA LEU A 52 -6.49 16.38 12.70
C LEU A 52 -7.20 15.20 13.37
N VAL A 53 -6.81 14.93 14.60
CA VAL A 53 -7.39 13.92 15.50
C VAL A 53 -7.64 14.51 16.88
N ASP A 54 -8.56 13.91 17.64
CA ASP A 54 -8.85 14.33 19.02
C ASP A 54 -7.84 13.77 20.02
N ARG A 55 -7.36 12.56 19.77
CA ARG A 55 -6.50 11.80 20.66
C ARG A 55 -5.28 11.27 19.88
N PRO A 56 -4.28 12.13 19.61
CA PRO A 56 -3.03 11.65 19.03
C PRO A 56 -2.36 10.63 19.95
N PHE A 57 -1.72 9.63 19.36
CA PHE A 57 -1.03 8.59 20.13
C PHE A 57 0.15 8.00 19.36
N THR A 58 1.04 7.38 20.09
CA THR A 58 2.15 6.57 19.59
C THR A 58 1.96 5.13 20.09
N LEU A 59 2.21 4.14 19.24
CA LEU A 59 2.29 2.74 19.60
C LEU A 59 3.72 2.25 19.47
N THR A 60 4.18 1.50 20.43
CA THR A 60 5.35 0.63 20.28
C THR A 60 4.99 -0.59 19.43
N TYR A 61 5.99 -1.35 18.98
CA TYR A 61 5.75 -2.57 18.21
C TYR A 61 4.94 -3.60 19.02
N ASP A 62 5.26 -3.77 20.30
CA ASP A 62 4.54 -4.71 21.19
C ASP A 62 3.08 -4.29 21.40
N GLU A 63 2.82 -2.99 21.55
CA GLU A 63 1.45 -2.47 21.64
C GLU A 63 0.69 -2.67 20.33
N LEU A 64 1.31 -2.51 19.16
CA LEU A 64 0.70 -2.82 17.87
C LEU A 64 0.36 -4.32 17.78
N LEU A 65 1.26 -5.21 18.22
CA LEU A 65 1.04 -6.65 18.23
C LEU A 65 -0.07 -7.09 19.18
N ALA A 66 -0.34 -6.33 20.26
CA ALA A 66 -1.40 -6.60 21.22
C ALA A 66 -2.81 -6.22 20.72
N LEU A 67 -2.91 -5.42 19.64
CA LEU A 67 -4.20 -5.05 19.06
C LEU A 67 -4.89 -6.23 18.36
N PRO A 68 -6.23 -6.20 18.27
CA PRO A 68 -6.98 -7.20 17.50
C PRO A 68 -6.47 -7.26 16.05
N ARG A 69 -6.17 -8.47 15.60
CA ARG A 69 -5.72 -8.74 14.22
C ARG A 69 -6.83 -9.35 13.38
N LYS A 70 -6.83 -9.07 12.11
CA LYS A 70 -7.70 -9.70 11.13
C LYS A 70 -6.89 -10.18 9.93
N THR A 71 -7.46 -11.14 9.21
CA THR A 71 -6.94 -11.64 7.94
C THR A 71 -7.77 -11.06 6.80
N VAL A 72 -7.08 -10.57 5.77
CA VAL A 72 -7.69 -10.07 4.54
C VAL A 72 -7.13 -10.86 3.36
N GLN A 73 -8.04 -11.37 2.52
CA GLN A 73 -7.70 -11.95 1.23
C GLN A 73 -7.96 -10.91 0.14
N CYS A 74 -6.93 -10.62 -0.66
CA CYS A 74 -7.01 -9.57 -1.67
C CYS A 74 -6.08 -9.80 -2.85
N ASP A 75 -6.34 -9.03 -3.92
CA ASP A 75 -5.45 -8.91 -5.07
C ASP A 75 -4.60 -7.66 -4.93
N ILE A 76 -3.37 -7.70 -5.42
CA ILE A 76 -2.47 -6.55 -5.43
C ILE A 76 -2.05 -6.21 -6.86
N HIS A 77 -2.02 -4.91 -7.17
CA HIS A 77 -1.76 -4.39 -8.51
C HIS A 77 -0.63 -3.36 -8.45
N CYS A 78 0.46 -3.61 -9.17
CA CYS A 78 1.58 -2.68 -9.20
C CYS A 78 1.52 -1.75 -10.41
N VAL A 79 1.92 -0.49 -10.22
CA VAL A 79 2.05 0.47 -11.32
C VAL A 79 2.99 -0.02 -12.44
N THR A 80 3.94 -0.89 -12.11
CA THR A 80 4.87 -1.53 -13.06
C THR A 80 4.25 -2.70 -13.84
N ARG A 81 2.91 -2.77 -13.88
CA ARG A 81 2.08 -3.64 -14.73
C ARG A 81 2.00 -5.11 -14.33
N TRP A 82 2.34 -5.49 -13.13
CA TRP A 82 2.07 -6.83 -12.63
C TRP A 82 0.93 -6.83 -11.61
N SER A 83 0.16 -7.91 -11.60
CA SER A 83 -0.85 -8.21 -10.60
C SER A 83 -0.61 -9.59 -10.00
N ARG A 84 -0.74 -9.71 -8.70
CA ARG A 84 -0.77 -10.98 -7.99
C ARG A 84 -2.09 -11.14 -7.28
N LEU A 85 -2.78 -12.23 -7.58
CA LEU A 85 -4.09 -12.53 -7.01
C LEU A 85 -3.95 -13.40 -5.76
N ASP A 86 -5.06 -13.49 -5.00
CA ASP A 86 -5.23 -14.38 -3.85
C ASP A 86 -4.15 -14.23 -2.77
N ASN A 87 -3.77 -12.99 -2.49
CA ASN A 87 -2.88 -12.71 -1.37
C ASN A 87 -3.65 -12.76 -0.06
N THR A 88 -3.03 -13.34 0.96
CA THR A 88 -3.56 -13.35 2.32
C THR A 88 -2.65 -12.54 3.22
N PHE A 89 -3.15 -11.44 3.77
CA PHE A 89 -2.44 -10.61 4.73
C PHE A 89 -3.10 -10.69 6.11
N GLU A 90 -2.29 -10.67 7.17
CA GLU A 90 -2.74 -10.55 8.56
C GLU A 90 -2.15 -9.28 9.17
N GLY A 91 -2.96 -8.54 9.90
CA GLY A 91 -2.52 -7.31 10.56
C GLY A 91 -3.63 -6.62 11.34
N VAL A 92 -3.35 -5.41 11.79
CA VAL A 92 -4.28 -4.54 12.52
C VAL A 92 -5.10 -3.73 11.52
N ALA A 93 -6.43 -3.72 11.67
CA ALA A 93 -7.29 -2.92 10.80
C ALA A 93 -7.00 -1.42 10.97
N VAL A 94 -6.84 -0.70 9.86
CA VAL A 94 -6.61 0.76 9.88
C VAL A 94 -7.74 1.48 10.60
N HIS A 95 -8.98 1.06 10.39
CA HIS A 95 -10.17 1.63 11.04
C HIS A 95 -10.04 1.68 12.57
N LEU A 96 -9.52 0.64 13.22
CA LEU A 96 -9.30 0.62 14.67
C LEU A 96 -8.36 1.74 15.15
N LEU A 97 -7.34 2.06 14.37
CA LEU A 97 -6.39 3.13 14.70
C LEU A 97 -7.04 4.50 14.51
N LEU A 98 -7.83 4.69 13.46
CA LEU A 98 -8.57 5.92 13.18
C LEU A 98 -9.66 6.17 14.24
N GLU A 99 -10.43 5.15 14.62
CA GLU A 99 -11.43 5.21 15.69
C GLU A 99 -10.78 5.56 17.04
N ARG A 100 -9.67 4.91 17.40
CA ARG A 100 -8.91 5.22 18.61
C ARG A 100 -8.45 6.67 18.64
N ALA A 101 -7.98 7.19 17.50
CA ALA A 101 -7.52 8.57 17.36
C ALA A 101 -8.66 9.60 17.49
N GLY A 102 -9.88 9.23 17.08
CA GLY A 102 -11.00 10.18 16.97
C GLY A 102 -10.72 11.20 15.86
N VAL A 103 -10.88 10.76 14.61
CA VAL A 103 -10.62 11.63 13.44
C VAL A 103 -11.57 12.81 13.43
N LYS A 104 -11.03 14.04 13.33
CA LYS A 104 -11.84 15.27 13.29
C LYS A 104 -12.60 15.41 11.98
N PRO A 105 -13.77 16.07 11.98
CA PRO A 105 -14.59 16.26 10.77
C PRO A 105 -13.87 16.95 9.60
N ASP A 106 -12.90 17.82 9.89
CA ASP A 106 -12.13 18.55 8.89
C ASP A 106 -11.04 17.71 8.23
N ALA A 107 -10.71 16.53 8.77
CA ALA A 107 -9.73 15.64 8.18
C ALA A 107 -10.30 15.00 6.90
N GLN A 108 -9.67 15.24 5.77
CA GLN A 108 -10.07 14.68 4.48
C GLN A 108 -9.02 13.73 3.89
N TYR A 109 -7.77 13.88 4.31
CA TYR A 109 -6.63 13.13 3.78
C TYR A 109 -5.71 12.68 4.91
N CYS A 110 -4.82 11.76 4.56
CA CYS A 110 -3.76 11.29 5.42
C CYS A 110 -2.43 11.29 4.65
N LEU A 111 -1.41 11.89 5.22
CA LEU A 111 -0.05 11.67 4.82
C LEU A 111 0.50 10.49 5.64
N VAL A 112 0.78 9.40 4.96
CA VAL A 112 1.37 8.19 5.55
C VAL A 112 2.89 8.35 5.55
N GLY A 113 3.51 8.27 6.71
CA GLY A 113 4.96 8.28 6.89
C GLY A 113 5.54 6.88 6.98
N ALA A 114 6.73 6.70 6.46
CA ALA A 114 7.49 5.45 6.50
C ALA A 114 8.99 5.72 6.74
N GLU A 115 9.78 4.66 6.85
CA GLU A 115 11.23 4.78 7.04
C GLU A 115 11.89 5.61 5.94
N GLN A 116 13.06 6.16 6.26
CA GLN A 116 13.90 6.96 5.35
C GLN A 116 13.18 8.18 4.75
N GLY A 117 12.17 8.72 5.44
CA GLY A 117 11.41 9.87 5.00
C GLY A 117 10.47 9.61 3.80
N PHE A 118 10.22 8.34 3.47
CA PHE A 118 9.23 8.00 2.45
C PHE A 118 7.82 8.38 2.93
N THR A 119 7.03 8.93 2.02
CA THR A 119 5.62 9.29 2.29
C THR A 119 4.73 8.86 1.13
N THR A 120 3.45 8.63 1.42
CA THR A 120 2.38 8.54 0.42
C THR A 120 1.11 9.20 0.97
N ASN A 121 0.34 9.83 0.11
CA ASN A 121 -0.95 10.44 0.45
C ASN A 121 -2.10 9.46 0.19
N LEU A 122 -3.16 9.59 0.97
CA LEU A 122 -4.42 8.88 0.78
C LEU A 122 -5.59 9.80 1.14
N ALA A 123 -6.66 9.79 0.34
CA ALA A 123 -7.93 10.30 0.80
C ALA A 123 -8.42 9.48 2.00
N LEU A 124 -9.06 10.12 2.99
CA LEU A 124 -9.56 9.40 4.17
C LEU A 124 -10.55 8.30 3.79
N THR A 125 -11.38 8.53 2.77
CA THR A 125 -12.30 7.53 2.22
C THR A 125 -11.62 6.31 1.58
N ASP A 126 -10.39 6.47 1.09
CA ASP A 126 -9.57 5.35 0.60
C ASP A 126 -8.77 4.70 1.74
N LEU A 127 -8.42 5.44 2.80
CA LEU A 127 -7.69 4.92 3.96
C LEU A 127 -8.61 4.13 4.90
N ASP A 128 -9.80 4.66 5.20
CA ASP A 128 -10.75 4.04 6.13
C ASP A 128 -11.67 3.04 5.42
N ARG A 129 -11.06 1.97 4.90
CA ARG A 129 -11.80 0.86 4.27
C ARG A 129 -11.60 -0.44 5.05
N PRO A 130 -12.60 -1.33 5.04
CA PRO A 130 -12.56 -2.56 5.83
C PRO A 130 -11.38 -3.47 5.49
N ASP A 131 -10.84 -3.42 4.26
CA ASP A 131 -9.75 -4.29 3.80
C ASP A 131 -8.36 -3.69 4.01
N ASN A 132 -8.28 -2.49 4.57
CA ASN A 132 -7.00 -1.84 4.84
C ASN A 132 -6.42 -2.29 6.18
N LEU A 133 -5.12 -2.60 6.17
CA LEU A 133 -4.39 -3.08 7.33
C LEU A 133 -3.07 -2.35 7.53
N ILE A 134 -2.62 -2.28 8.77
CA ILE A 134 -1.19 -2.32 9.08
C ILE A 134 -0.82 -3.80 9.08
N ALA A 135 -0.36 -4.28 7.93
CA ALA A 135 -0.05 -5.68 7.71
C ALA A 135 1.28 -6.05 8.36
N LEU A 136 1.29 -7.19 9.04
CA LEU A 136 2.42 -7.77 9.76
C LEU A 136 2.89 -9.07 9.13
N LYS A 137 1.93 -9.84 8.54
CA LYS A 137 2.19 -11.12 7.92
C LYS A 137 1.59 -11.20 6.52
N TRP A 138 2.19 -12.05 5.72
CA TRP A 138 1.71 -12.46 4.40
C TRP A 138 1.80 -13.97 4.26
N SER A 139 0.70 -14.61 3.82
CA SER A 139 0.59 -16.07 3.68
C SER A 139 0.99 -16.84 4.96
N GLY A 140 0.65 -16.28 6.14
CA GLY A 140 0.94 -16.89 7.45
C GLY A 140 2.32 -16.55 8.03
N GLU A 141 3.27 -16.08 7.21
CA GLU A 141 4.62 -15.74 7.63
C GLU A 141 4.80 -14.25 7.91
N TRP A 142 5.68 -13.90 8.84
CA TRP A 142 6.05 -12.51 9.09
C TRP A 142 6.62 -11.86 7.82
N LEU A 143 6.28 -10.61 7.58
CA LEU A 143 6.81 -9.85 6.45
C LEU A 143 8.33 -9.75 6.54
N THR A 144 9.00 -10.11 5.45
CA THR A 144 10.45 -9.88 5.34
C THR A 144 10.75 -8.39 5.21
N PRO A 145 11.96 -7.93 5.56
CA PRO A 145 12.36 -6.54 5.37
C PRO A 145 12.13 -6.04 3.94
N GLU A 146 12.41 -6.85 2.92
CA GLU A 146 12.25 -6.50 1.49
C GLU A 146 10.77 -6.27 1.12
N HIS A 147 9.84 -6.95 1.80
CA HIS A 147 8.40 -6.80 1.62
C HIS A 147 7.76 -5.80 2.59
N GLY A 148 8.57 -5.07 3.37
CA GLY A 148 8.14 -3.97 4.21
C GLY A 148 7.95 -4.31 5.68
N GLY A 149 8.53 -5.45 6.15
CA GLY A 149 8.58 -5.75 7.59
C GLY A 149 9.37 -4.72 8.40
N PRO A 150 9.04 -4.52 9.68
CA PRO A 150 8.13 -5.30 10.51
C PRO A 150 6.64 -5.00 10.28
N ALA A 151 6.29 -3.86 9.66
CA ALA A 151 4.92 -3.47 9.39
C ALA A 151 4.84 -2.66 8.09
N ARG A 152 3.82 -2.94 7.28
CA ARG A 152 3.49 -2.17 6.09
C ARG A 152 2.03 -1.75 6.05
N LEU A 153 1.73 -0.66 5.39
CA LEU A 153 0.35 -0.36 5.02
C LEU A 153 -0.09 -1.28 3.88
N LEU A 154 -1.33 -1.77 3.95
CA LEU A 154 -2.03 -2.48 2.90
C LEU A 154 -3.28 -1.69 2.50
N VAL A 155 -3.35 -1.27 1.23
CA VAL A 155 -4.49 -0.59 0.60
C VAL A 155 -4.73 -1.30 -0.74
N PRO A 156 -5.43 -2.45 -0.76
CA PRO A 156 -5.43 -3.36 -1.90
C PRO A 156 -6.16 -2.82 -3.14
N HIS A 157 -7.13 -1.92 -2.97
CA HIS A 157 -7.93 -1.35 -4.06
C HIS A 157 -7.20 -0.26 -4.87
N LEU A 158 -6.03 0.20 -4.41
CA LEU A 158 -5.18 1.16 -5.13
C LEU A 158 -3.90 0.48 -5.63
N TYR A 159 -3.22 1.14 -6.57
CA TYR A 159 -1.89 0.66 -6.95
C TYR A 159 -0.96 0.55 -5.75
N PHE A 160 -0.13 -0.49 -5.72
CA PHE A 160 0.58 -0.97 -4.55
C PHE A 160 1.67 -0.03 -4.00
N TRP A 161 2.01 1.07 -4.69
CA TRP A 161 2.84 2.12 -4.09
C TRP A 161 2.12 2.89 -2.97
N LYS A 162 0.76 2.89 -2.97
CA LYS A 162 -0.04 3.44 -1.86
C LYS A 162 0.03 2.59 -0.60
N SER A 163 0.44 1.35 -0.73
CA SER A 163 0.69 0.42 0.36
C SER A 163 2.14 0.56 0.85
N ALA A 164 2.44 1.65 1.57
CA ALA A 164 3.79 2.00 2.01
C ALA A 164 4.44 0.87 2.84
N LYS A 165 5.68 0.50 2.49
CA LYS A 165 6.53 -0.39 3.26
C LYS A 165 7.09 0.34 4.49
N TRP A 166 7.46 -0.42 5.52
CA TRP A 166 8.14 0.13 6.71
C TRP A 166 7.41 1.32 7.31
N VAL A 167 6.10 1.21 7.42
CA VAL A 167 5.22 2.30 7.85
C VAL A 167 5.54 2.75 9.28
N ARG A 168 5.46 4.09 9.51
CA ARG A 168 5.76 4.72 10.80
C ARG A 168 4.63 5.58 11.34
N GLY A 169 3.62 5.89 10.55
CA GLY A 169 2.49 6.64 11.10
C GLY A 169 1.57 7.28 10.07
N PHE A 170 0.54 7.90 10.62
CA PHE A 170 -0.48 8.65 9.93
C PHE A 170 -0.51 10.10 10.43
N THR A 171 -0.50 11.04 9.51
CA THR A 171 -0.80 12.46 9.80
C THR A 171 -2.08 12.84 9.07
N LEU A 172 -3.17 13.03 9.81
CA LEU A 172 -4.47 13.40 9.27
C LEU A 172 -4.47 14.90 8.94
N VAL A 173 -4.89 15.26 7.73
CA VAL A 173 -4.83 16.65 7.21
C VAL A 173 -6.11 16.99 6.43
N ASP A 174 -6.38 18.29 6.25
CA ASP A 174 -7.53 18.83 5.50
C ASP A 174 -7.27 18.95 3.98
N GLN A 175 -6.00 18.92 3.57
CA GLN A 175 -5.60 19.06 2.16
C GLN A 175 -4.77 17.85 1.70
N ASP A 176 -4.88 17.56 0.40
CA ASP A 176 -4.12 16.48 -0.22
C ASP A 176 -2.66 16.88 -0.44
N VAL A 177 -1.78 16.36 0.40
CA VAL A 177 -0.33 16.62 0.35
C VAL A 177 0.35 15.50 -0.42
N PRO A 178 0.96 15.78 -1.60
CA PRO A 178 1.60 14.74 -2.40
C PRO A 178 2.74 14.07 -1.63
N GLY A 179 2.74 12.73 -1.63
CA GLY A 179 3.82 11.92 -1.09
C GLY A 179 5.00 11.81 -2.06
N PHE A 180 5.93 10.91 -1.75
CA PHE A 180 7.20 10.77 -2.50
C PHE A 180 6.98 10.47 -4.00
N TRP A 181 6.16 9.46 -4.34
CA TRP A 181 5.96 9.10 -5.74
C TRP A 181 5.07 10.09 -6.47
N GLU A 182 4.09 10.68 -5.80
CA GLU A 182 3.21 11.72 -6.34
C GLU A 182 4.02 12.96 -6.72
N GLN A 183 5.00 13.38 -5.90
CA GLN A 183 5.96 14.45 -6.24
C GLN A 183 6.87 14.07 -7.41
N ASN A 184 7.06 12.78 -7.66
CA ASN A 184 7.82 12.25 -8.79
C ASN A 184 6.95 11.89 -10.01
N GLY A 185 5.72 12.44 -10.09
CA GLY A 185 4.85 12.37 -11.25
C GLY A 185 3.85 11.21 -11.27
N TYR A 186 3.73 10.47 -10.18
CA TYR A 186 2.66 9.47 -10.05
C TYR A 186 1.32 10.13 -9.76
N HIS A 187 0.24 9.41 -10.05
CA HIS A 187 -1.12 9.91 -9.82
C HIS A 187 -1.41 10.06 -8.32
N MET A 188 -2.16 11.12 -7.94
CA MET A 188 -2.47 11.40 -6.54
C MET A 188 -3.25 10.27 -5.86
N ARG A 189 -4.21 9.65 -6.54
CA ARG A 189 -5.01 8.54 -5.99
C ARG A 189 -4.49 7.15 -6.36
N GLY A 190 -4.27 6.88 -7.66
CA GLY A 190 -3.69 5.62 -8.12
C GLY A 190 -4.67 4.45 -8.21
N ASP A 191 -5.86 4.65 -8.77
CA ASP A 191 -6.85 3.61 -9.04
C ASP A 191 -6.41 2.72 -10.23
N PRO A 192 -6.16 1.42 -10.02
CA PRO A 192 -5.70 0.53 -11.09
C PRO A 192 -6.76 0.29 -12.18
N TRP A 193 -8.04 0.38 -11.84
CA TRP A 193 -9.13 0.16 -12.78
C TRP A 193 -9.32 1.32 -13.75
N LYS A 194 -8.83 2.52 -13.37
CA LYS A 194 -8.81 3.72 -14.19
C LYS A 194 -7.45 3.98 -14.84
N GLU A 195 -6.51 3.05 -14.65
CA GLU A 195 -5.11 3.21 -15.05
C GLU A 195 -4.46 4.52 -14.54
N GLU A 196 -4.83 4.96 -13.36
CA GLU A 196 -4.29 6.15 -12.70
C GLU A 196 -2.83 5.94 -12.24
N ARG A 197 -1.92 5.74 -13.21
CA ARG A 197 -0.49 5.49 -12.95
C ARG A 197 0.27 6.76 -12.70
N TYR A 198 0.00 7.78 -13.51
CA TYR A 198 0.75 9.03 -13.53
C TYR A 198 -0.19 10.23 -13.51
N GLY A 199 0.24 11.36 -12.91
CA GLY A 199 -0.53 12.59 -12.87
C GLY A 199 -0.71 13.21 -14.26
N GLY A 200 -1.77 14.03 -14.44
CA GLY A 200 -2.29 14.50 -15.73
C GLY A 200 -1.40 15.40 -16.61
N ARG A 201 -0.13 15.65 -16.26
CA ARG A 201 0.93 15.94 -17.21
C ARG A 201 1.62 14.62 -17.47
N GLY A 202 1.26 13.95 -18.57
CA GLY A 202 1.92 12.71 -18.96
C GLY A 202 3.42 12.83 -18.79
N LEU A 203 4.06 11.82 -18.21
CA LEU A 203 5.51 11.80 -18.08
C LEU A 203 6.11 12.07 -19.45
N THR A 204 6.93 13.11 -19.53
CA THR A 204 7.71 13.34 -20.75
C THR A 204 8.66 12.16 -20.95
N GLN A 205 9.14 11.93 -22.16
CA GLN A 205 10.14 10.87 -22.42
C GLN A 205 11.39 11.06 -21.54
N HIS A 206 11.67 12.29 -21.14
CA HIS A 206 12.74 12.63 -20.20
C HIS A 206 12.45 12.07 -18.79
N ASP A 207 11.23 12.24 -18.29
CA ASP A 207 10.81 11.72 -16.96
C ASP A 207 10.83 10.19 -16.94
N ILE A 208 10.36 9.55 -18.02
CA ILE A 208 10.40 8.08 -18.19
C ILE A 208 11.86 7.59 -18.19
N ASN A 209 12.75 8.25 -18.89
CA ASN A 209 14.16 7.88 -18.95
C ASN A 209 14.86 8.09 -17.61
N ARG A 210 14.54 9.17 -16.89
CA ARG A 210 15.02 9.42 -15.52
C ARG A 210 14.56 8.32 -14.55
N LEU A 211 13.28 7.94 -14.56
CA LEU A 211 12.76 6.85 -13.73
C LEU A 211 13.42 5.50 -14.07
N ARG A 212 13.63 5.22 -15.36
CA ARG A 212 14.36 4.01 -15.80
C ARG A 212 15.83 4.01 -15.37
N SER A 213 16.49 5.17 -15.37
CA SER A 213 17.89 5.28 -14.92
C SER A 213 18.02 5.08 -13.40
N LEU A 214 17.03 5.54 -12.63
CA LEU A 214 16.97 5.31 -11.18
C LEU A 214 16.74 3.83 -10.84
N SER A 215 15.94 3.12 -11.64
CA SER A 215 15.70 1.68 -11.45
C SER A 215 16.91 0.80 -11.85
N LYS A 216 17.77 1.26 -12.79
CA LYS A 216 18.94 0.49 -13.26
C LYS A 216 20.20 0.70 -12.42
N LYS A 217 20.27 1.70 -11.56
CA LYS A 217 21.44 1.95 -10.70
C LYS A 217 21.49 1.09 -9.43
N ARG A 218 20.63 0.08 -9.31
CA ARG A 218 20.46 -0.75 -8.09
C ARG A 218 20.19 -2.22 -8.43
N VAL A 219 21.07 -2.81 -9.22
CA VAL A 219 21.33 -4.25 -9.24
C VAL A 219 22.77 -4.44 -8.82
#